data_c01c2f5507348933f6effa2f816456ca
#
_entry.id   c01c2f5507348933f6effa2f816456ca
#
_cell.length_a   1.000
_cell.length_b   1.000
_cell.length_c   1.000
_cell.angle_alpha   90.00
_cell.angle_beta   90.00
_cell.angle_gamma   90.00
#
_symmetry.space_group_name_H-M   'P 1'
#
loop_
_entity.id
_entity.type
_entity.pdbx_description
1 polymer ?
#
loop_
_entity_poly.entity_id
_entity_poly.type
_entity_poly.pdbx_seq_one_letter_code
_entity_poly.pdbx_strand_id
1 'polypeptide(L)'
;MTARNDGLAGAAGPDDELLDVMVVGGSQAGLAMSWHLARQNLRFVVLEAGPEIGHTWSSRWDSLRLFTPAEYDGLPGMPFPGPPDTYPAKDPVARYLKAYAAAFDLPVRLNAGVTALSRTAEGFEARTESGVFRARQVVVATGPFQVPFVPSASQRLDDSVTQLHSAAYRNPGQIPDRTC
;
A
#
# COMPACT_ATOMS: atom_id res chain seq x y z
N MET A 1 37.08 45.44 -6.98
CA MET A 1 35.86 45.02 -7.65
C MET A 1 35.67 43.56 -7.33
N THR A 2 34.96 43.29 -6.22
CA THR A 2 34.78 41.93 -5.66
C THR A 2 33.35 41.49 -5.98
N ALA A 3 33.23 40.53 -6.85
CA ALA A 3 31.94 39.91 -7.21
C ALA A 3 31.42 39.08 -6.01
N ARG A 4 30.26 39.43 -5.50
CA ARG A 4 29.53 38.63 -4.53
C ARG A 4 28.92 37.43 -5.26
N ASN A 5 29.27 36.26 -4.80
CA ASN A 5 28.68 35.01 -5.23
C ASN A 5 27.38 34.84 -4.44
N ASP A 6 26.28 35.26 -5.03
CA ASP A 6 24.94 34.98 -4.48
C ASP A 6 24.64 33.50 -4.70
N GLY A 7 24.87 32.72 -3.63
CA GLY A 7 24.49 31.32 -3.57
C GLY A 7 22.98 31.16 -3.79
N LEU A 8 22.61 30.54 -4.90
CA LEU A 8 21.27 30.01 -5.12
C LEU A 8 20.96 29.02 -4.00
N ALA A 9 20.14 29.46 -3.04
CA ALA A 9 19.47 28.57 -2.14
C ALA A 9 18.55 27.70 -2.99
N GLY A 10 18.95 26.47 -3.25
CA GLY A 10 18.11 25.48 -3.89
C GLY A 10 16.85 25.34 -3.06
N ALA A 11 15.69 25.48 -3.68
CA ALA A 11 14.42 25.19 -3.05
C ALA A 11 14.49 23.76 -2.51
N ALA A 12 14.36 23.60 -1.18
CA ALA A 12 14.28 22.30 -0.52
C ALA A 12 13.14 21.54 -1.20
N GLY A 13 13.46 20.40 -1.81
CA GLY A 13 12.45 19.51 -2.37
C GLY A 13 11.55 18.96 -1.24
N PRO A 14 10.38 18.41 -1.54
CA PRO A 14 9.49 17.83 -0.55
C PRO A 14 10.14 16.75 0.33
N ASP A 15 11.34 16.32 0.00
CA ASP A 15 12.09 15.25 0.64
C ASP A 15 12.93 15.71 1.86
N ASP A 16 13.07 17.00 2.12
CA ASP A 16 13.87 17.54 3.24
C ASP A 16 13.02 17.91 4.48
N GLU A 17 11.71 17.81 4.40
CA GLU A 17 10.83 18.19 5.50
C GLU A 17 10.63 17.03 6.49
N LEU A 18 10.89 17.29 7.79
CA LEU A 18 10.57 16.35 8.86
C LEU A 18 9.07 16.34 9.11
N LEU A 19 8.40 15.29 8.67
CA LEU A 19 6.96 15.08 8.89
C LEU A 19 6.67 14.63 10.33
N ASP A 20 5.42 14.77 10.76
CA ASP A 20 4.99 14.23 12.04
C ASP A 20 4.86 12.70 11.96
N VAL A 21 4.25 12.18 10.86
CA VAL A 21 4.05 10.74 10.66
C VAL A 21 4.31 10.36 9.20
N MET A 22 4.96 9.21 8.97
CA MET A 22 4.86 8.49 7.71
C MET A 22 4.08 7.19 7.88
N VAL A 23 3.22 6.88 6.93
CA VAL A 23 2.45 5.65 6.87
C VAL A 23 2.99 4.80 5.72
N VAL A 24 3.48 3.60 6.01
CA VAL A 24 4.01 2.67 5.00
C VAL A 24 2.92 1.67 4.63
N GLY A 25 2.38 1.80 3.43
CA GLY A 25 1.28 1.01 2.87
C GLY A 25 -0.02 1.82 2.75
N GLY A 26 -0.55 1.92 1.52
CA GLY A 26 -1.75 2.69 1.15
C GLY A 26 -3.00 1.83 0.90
N SER A 27 -3.14 0.71 1.62
CA SER A 27 -4.37 -0.10 1.62
C SER A 27 -5.28 0.28 2.78
N GLN A 28 -6.30 -0.54 3.12
CA GLN A 28 -7.34 -0.19 4.08
C GLN A 28 -6.80 0.30 5.43
N ALA A 29 -5.79 -0.36 6.00
CA ALA A 29 -5.23 0.02 7.30
C ALA A 29 -4.51 1.38 7.24
N GLY A 30 -3.69 1.59 6.21
CA GLY A 30 -2.97 2.85 6.02
C GLY A 30 -3.90 4.02 5.73
N LEU A 31 -4.91 3.82 4.88
CA LEU A 31 -5.90 4.86 4.55
C LEU A 31 -6.78 5.20 5.77
N ALA A 32 -7.22 4.20 6.54
CA ALA A 32 -7.97 4.42 7.78
C ALA A 32 -7.14 5.22 8.80
N MET A 33 -5.87 4.86 8.99
CA MET A 33 -4.95 5.62 9.83
C MET A 33 -4.80 7.06 9.33
N SER A 34 -4.64 7.25 8.04
CA SER A 34 -4.48 8.56 7.41
C SER A 34 -5.67 9.48 7.65
N TRP A 35 -6.89 8.94 7.64
CA TRP A 35 -8.08 9.69 7.99
C TRP A 35 -8.02 10.23 9.44
N HIS A 36 -7.53 9.43 10.39
CA HIS A 36 -7.35 9.89 11.77
C HIS A 36 -6.25 10.94 11.90
N LEU A 37 -5.13 10.79 11.18
CA LEU A 37 -4.03 11.76 11.18
C LEU A 37 -4.48 13.12 10.61
N ALA A 38 -5.21 13.12 9.49
CA ALA A 38 -5.74 14.32 8.88
C ALA A 38 -6.66 15.11 9.85
N ARG A 39 -7.50 14.42 10.62
CA ARG A 39 -8.38 15.04 11.62
C ARG A 39 -7.64 15.64 12.82
N GLN A 40 -6.40 15.26 13.03
CA GLN A 40 -5.52 15.83 14.07
C GLN A 40 -4.59 16.93 13.54
N ASN A 41 -4.78 17.36 12.28
CA ASN A 41 -3.93 18.33 11.58
C ASN A 41 -2.43 17.98 11.62
N LEU A 42 -2.09 16.69 11.64
CA LEU A 42 -0.72 16.23 11.56
C LEU A 42 -0.24 16.27 10.10
N ARG A 43 1.01 16.67 9.91
CA ARG A 43 1.67 16.59 8.60
C ARG A 43 2.15 15.17 8.40
N PHE A 44 1.64 14.51 7.38
CA PHE A 44 1.97 13.11 7.11
C PHE A 44 2.03 12.81 5.61
N VAL A 45 2.57 11.64 5.29
CA VAL A 45 2.57 11.06 3.95
C VAL A 45 2.23 9.59 4.04
N VAL A 46 1.57 9.06 3.01
CA VAL A 46 1.36 7.62 2.82
C VAL A 46 2.25 7.16 1.68
N LEU A 47 3.12 6.18 1.95
CA LEU A 47 4.03 5.59 0.95
C LEU A 47 3.43 4.27 0.47
N GLU A 48 2.93 4.25 -0.77
CA GLU A 48 2.33 3.07 -1.40
C GLU A 48 3.25 2.53 -2.48
N ALA A 49 3.55 1.23 -2.40
CA ALA A 49 4.43 0.56 -3.36
C ALA A 49 3.78 0.39 -4.75
N GLY A 50 2.46 0.26 -4.78
CA GLY A 50 1.70 0.04 -6.00
C GLY A 50 1.59 1.29 -6.89
N PRO A 51 1.28 1.09 -8.18
CA PRO A 51 1.09 2.17 -9.14
C PRO A 51 -0.22 2.93 -8.94
N GLU A 52 -1.14 2.38 -8.15
CA GLU A 52 -2.44 2.99 -7.81
C GLU A 52 -2.95 2.49 -6.45
N ILE A 53 -3.82 3.27 -5.83
CA ILE A 53 -4.54 2.84 -4.64
C ILE A 53 -5.50 1.71 -5.01
N GLY A 54 -5.53 0.67 -4.16
CA GLY A 54 -6.35 -0.52 -4.41
C GLY A 54 -5.67 -1.58 -5.27
N HIS A 55 -4.46 -1.35 -5.78
CA HIS A 55 -3.71 -2.30 -6.60
C HIS A 55 -3.58 -3.68 -5.95
N THR A 56 -3.32 -3.74 -4.67
CA THR A 56 -3.24 -5.00 -3.90
C THR A 56 -4.52 -5.83 -4.01
N TRP A 57 -5.68 -5.19 -4.14
CA TRP A 57 -6.97 -5.85 -4.32
C TRP A 57 -7.22 -6.21 -5.77
N SER A 58 -7.11 -5.27 -6.70
CA SER A 58 -7.34 -5.51 -8.14
C SER A 58 -6.44 -6.61 -8.71
N SER A 59 -5.23 -6.75 -8.18
CA SER A 59 -4.25 -7.76 -8.59
C SER A 59 -4.48 -9.16 -8.00
N ARG A 60 -5.51 -9.38 -7.17
CA ARG A 60 -5.86 -10.71 -6.63
C ARG A 60 -6.56 -11.57 -7.66
N TRP A 61 -6.85 -12.82 -7.29
CA TRP A 61 -7.55 -13.78 -8.16
C TRP A 61 -8.97 -13.31 -8.52
N ASP A 62 -9.45 -13.72 -9.68
CA ASP A 62 -10.66 -13.15 -10.30
C ASP A 62 -11.94 -13.38 -9.50
N SER A 63 -12.04 -14.54 -8.84
CA SER A 63 -13.23 -14.90 -8.03
C SER A 63 -13.17 -14.40 -6.59
N LEU A 64 -12.16 -13.57 -6.22
CA LEU A 64 -12.06 -13.07 -4.85
C LEU A 64 -13.31 -12.28 -4.45
N ARG A 65 -13.89 -12.68 -3.33
CA ARG A 65 -14.90 -11.92 -2.59
C ARG A 65 -14.48 -11.78 -1.14
N LEU A 66 -14.86 -10.68 -0.52
CA LEU A 66 -14.71 -10.54 0.92
C LEU A 66 -15.60 -11.58 1.61
N PHE A 67 -15.19 -11.99 2.79
CA PHE A 67 -15.96 -12.89 3.66
C PHE A 67 -16.77 -12.12 4.74
N THR A 68 -16.69 -10.79 4.71
CA THR A 68 -17.51 -9.87 5.50
C THR A 68 -18.59 -9.25 4.60
N PRO A 69 -19.82 -9.03 5.11
CA PRO A 69 -20.84 -8.25 4.44
C PRO A 69 -20.43 -6.78 4.28
N ALA A 70 -20.90 -6.13 3.22
CA ALA A 70 -20.55 -4.76 2.86
C ALA A 70 -20.78 -3.73 3.99
N GLU A 71 -21.77 -3.97 4.85
CA GLU A 71 -22.05 -3.09 6.01
C GLU A 71 -20.89 -3.00 7.00
N TYR A 72 -19.98 -3.98 7.02
CA TYR A 72 -18.80 -4.01 7.90
C TYR A 72 -17.49 -3.63 7.17
N ASP A 73 -17.53 -3.42 5.87
CA ASP A 73 -16.35 -3.17 5.04
C ASP A 73 -15.99 -1.67 4.89
N GLY A 74 -16.81 -0.80 5.50
CA GLY A 74 -16.58 0.65 5.49
C GLY A 74 -15.36 1.05 6.32
N LEU A 75 -14.64 2.07 5.84
CA LEU A 75 -13.57 2.72 6.59
C LEU A 75 -14.11 3.94 7.36
N PRO A 76 -13.38 4.47 8.36
CA PRO A 76 -13.81 5.62 9.14
C PRO A 76 -14.25 6.80 8.26
N GLY A 77 -15.43 7.32 8.50
CA GLY A 77 -15.97 8.48 7.80
C GLY A 77 -16.63 8.20 6.44
N MET A 78 -16.56 6.96 5.91
CA MET A 78 -17.17 6.59 4.63
C MET A 78 -17.65 5.13 4.64
N PRO A 79 -18.97 4.87 4.58
CA PRO A 79 -19.48 3.51 4.49
C PRO A 79 -19.10 2.86 3.16
N PHE A 80 -19.01 1.52 3.13
CA PHE A 80 -18.84 0.80 1.87
C PHE A 80 -20.14 0.89 1.04
N PRO A 81 -20.05 1.16 -0.28
CA PRO A 81 -21.23 1.29 -1.12
C PRO A 81 -21.86 -0.07 -1.46
N GLY A 82 -23.19 -0.10 -1.54
CA GLY A 82 -23.96 -1.28 -1.96
C GLY A 82 -24.92 -1.80 -0.90
N PRO A 83 -25.68 -2.89 -1.22
CA PRO A 83 -26.57 -3.50 -0.23
C PRO A 83 -25.79 -4.09 0.95
N PRO A 84 -26.29 -3.91 2.18
CA PRO A 84 -25.53 -4.20 3.41
C PRO A 84 -25.12 -5.67 3.56
N ASP A 85 -25.94 -6.59 3.08
CA ASP A 85 -25.79 -8.05 3.21
C ASP A 85 -24.99 -8.71 2.06
N THR A 86 -24.46 -7.91 1.13
CA THR A 86 -23.68 -8.42 0.00
C THR A 86 -22.21 -8.59 0.35
N TYR A 87 -21.54 -9.53 -0.34
CA TYR A 87 -20.11 -9.79 -0.20
C TYR A 87 -19.35 -9.18 -1.38
N PRO A 88 -18.66 -8.04 -1.19
CA PRO A 88 -17.99 -7.34 -2.27
C PRO A 88 -16.90 -8.18 -2.97
N ALA A 89 -16.81 -8.08 -4.29
CA ALA A 89 -15.70 -8.61 -5.04
C ALA A 89 -14.46 -7.66 -4.96
N LYS A 90 -13.30 -8.13 -5.39
CA LYS A 90 -12.02 -7.41 -5.34
C LYS A 90 -12.04 -6.03 -5.99
N ASP A 91 -12.68 -5.90 -7.16
CA ASP A 91 -12.68 -4.65 -7.92
C ASP A 91 -13.54 -3.54 -7.28
N PRO A 92 -14.76 -3.81 -6.76
CA PRO A 92 -15.46 -2.88 -5.88
C PRO A 92 -14.62 -2.40 -4.70
N VAL A 93 -13.85 -3.28 -4.04
CA VAL A 93 -12.98 -2.89 -2.92
C VAL A 93 -11.86 -1.96 -3.40
N ALA A 94 -11.19 -2.28 -4.50
CA ALA A 94 -10.16 -1.42 -5.07
C ALA A 94 -10.70 -0.02 -5.43
N ARG A 95 -11.88 0.04 -6.07
CA ARG A 95 -12.54 1.31 -6.38
C ARG A 95 -12.93 2.11 -5.13
N TYR A 96 -13.43 1.43 -4.10
CA TYR A 96 -13.78 2.06 -2.84
C TYR A 96 -12.57 2.70 -2.16
N LEU A 97 -11.43 2.00 -2.07
CA LEU A 97 -10.21 2.54 -1.48
C LEU A 97 -9.68 3.75 -2.25
N LYS A 98 -9.76 3.72 -3.58
CA LYS A 98 -9.39 4.86 -4.44
C LYS A 98 -10.30 6.06 -4.20
N ALA A 99 -11.61 5.83 -4.14
CA ALA A 99 -12.59 6.87 -3.84
C ALA A 99 -12.42 7.43 -2.42
N TYR A 100 -12.10 6.58 -1.44
CA TYR A 100 -11.83 6.98 -0.06
C TYR A 100 -10.64 7.95 0.03
N ALA A 101 -9.52 7.60 -0.57
CA ALA A 101 -8.35 8.46 -0.55
C ALA A 101 -8.61 9.82 -1.23
N ALA A 102 -9.36 9.81 -2.33
CA ALA A 102 -9.73 11.04 -3.03
C ALA A 102 -10.74 11.89 -2.23
N ALA A 103 -11.74 11.28 -1.58
CA ALA A 103 -12.76 11.98 -0.80
C ALA A 103 -12.19 12.74 0.40
N PHE A 104 -11.08 12.25 0.97
CA PHE A 104 -10.43 12.86 2.13
C PHE A 104 -9.10 13.54 1.78
N ASP A 105 -8.78 13.70 0.50
CA ASP A 105 -7.54 14.34 0.00
C ASP A 105 -6.28 13.81 0.70
N LEU A 106 -6.19 12.47 0.85
CA LEU A 106 -5.09 11.86 1.59
C LEU A 106 -3.76 11.94 0.80
N PRO A 107 -2.65 12.37 1.43
CA PRO A 107 -1.37 12.62 0.76
C PRO A 107 -0.64 11.31 0.43
N VAL A 108 -1.12 10.56 -0.57
CA VAL A 108 -0.53 9.28 -1.00
C VAL A 108 0.51 9.49 -2.08
N ARG A 109 1.71 8.91 -1.85
CA ARG A 109 2.77 8.78 -2.85
C ARG A 109 2.75 7.35 -3.40
N LEU A 110 2.41 7.23 -4.67
CA LEU A 110 2.40 5.96 -5.41
C LEU A 110 3.80 5.62 -5.92
N ASN A 111 4.04 4.35 -6.25
CA ASN A 111 5.37 3.86 -6.66
C ASN A 111 6.48 4.22 -5.65
N ALA A 112 6.12 4.32 -4.38
CA ALA A 112 7.00 4.68 -3.27
C ALA A 112 7.22 3.49 -2.32
N GLY A 113 7.59 2.34 -2.90
CA GLY A 113 7.92 1.13 -2.13
C GLY A 113 9.10 1.39 -1.20
N VAL A 114 8.89 1.22 0.11
CA VAL A 114 9.95 1.39 1.11
C VAL A 114 10.89 0.20 1.07
N THR A 115 12.14 0.42 0.71
CA THR A 115 13.20 -0.59 0.63
C THR A 115 14.02 -0.70 1.91
N ALA A 116 14.08 0.38 2.68
CA ALA A 116 14.74 0.40 3.97
C ALA A 116 14.05 1.39 4.92
N LEU A 117 13.99 1.03 6.19
CA LEU A 117 13.50 1.89 7.27
C LEU A 117 14.53 1.88 8.40
N SER A 118 15.00 3.05 8.80
CA SER A 118 15.98 3.20 9.87
C SER A 118 15.55 4.24 10.89
N ARG A 119 16.00 4.06 12.13
CA ARG A 119 15.83 5.04 13.19
C ARG A 119 16.96 6.08 13.13
N THR A 120 16.62 7.34 13.31
CA THR A 120 17.54 8.48 13.40
C THR A 120 17.43 9.16 14.75
N ALA A 121 18.25 10.19 15.00
CA ALA A 121 18.15 10.99 16.22
C ALA A 121 16.80 11.76 16.32
N GLU A 122 16.20 12.11 15.17
CA GLU A 122 14.98 12.93 15.10
C GLU A 122 13.71 12.11 14.85
N GLY A 123 13.83 10.78 14.64
CA GLY A 123 12.69 9.92 14.34
C GLY A 123 13.07 8.76 13.43
N PHE A 124 12.52 8.71 12.23
CA PHE A 124 12.69 7.63 11.26
C PHE A 124 12.98 8.17 9.86
N GLU A 125 13.79 7.43 9.11
CA GLU A 125 14.08 7.64 7.71
C GLU A 125 13.65 6.40 6.91
N ALA A 126 12.79 6.61 5.90
CA ALA A 126 12.40 5.59 4.93
C ALA A 126 13.03 5.90 3.56
N ARG A 127 13.65 4.90 2.94
CA ARG A 127 14.21 4.98 1.59
C ARG A 127 13.28 4.29 0.60
N THR A 128 13.05 4.97 -0.50
CA THR A 128 12.30 4.47 -1.66
C THR A 128 13.13 4.69 -2.93
N GLU A 129 12.69 4.14 -4.05
CA GLU A 129 13.34 4.44 -5.34
C GLU A 129 13.18 5.92 -5.74
N SER A 130 12.12 6.58 -5.29
CA SER A 130 11.81 7.97 -5.64
C SER A 130 12.41 9.01 -4.68
N GLY A 131 13.08 8.61 -3.59
CA GLY A 131 13.67 9.52 -2.63
C GLY A 131 13.66 9.01 -1.19
N VAL A 132 13.99 9.91 -0.28
CA VAL A 132 14.09 9.66 1.16
C VAL A 132 13.02 10.47 1.88
N PHE A 133 12.26 9.82 2.77
CA PHE A 133 11.22 10.46 3.59
C PHE A 133 11.62 10.39 5.06
N ARG A 134 11.42 11.51 5.79
CA ARG A 134 11.73 11.60 7.22
C ARG A 134 10.51 11.97 8.02
N ALA A 135 10.29 11.28 9.15
CA ALA A 135 9.18 11.57 10.04
C ALA A 135 9.55 11.25 11.50
N ARG A 136 8.89 11.94 12.43
CA ARG A 136 9.04 11.69 13.87
C ARG A 136 8.52 10.32 14.27
N GLN A 137 7.47 9.84 13.58
CA GLN A 137 6.81 8.59 13.84
C GLN A 137 6.56 7.84 12.52
N VAL A 138 6.46 6.52 12.61
CA VAL A 138 6.13 5.67 11.47
C VAL A 138 5.00 4.68 11.85
N VAL A 139 4.06 4.54 10.92
CA VAL A 139 3.03 3.51 10.98
C VAL A 139 3.31 2.49 9.89
N VAL A 140 3.55 1.24 10.26
CA VAL A 140 3.75 0.13 9.30
C VAL A 140 2.41 -0.54 9.04
N ALA A 141 1.87 -0.35 7.84
CA ALA A 141 0.58 -0.86 7.37
C ALA A 141 0.71 -1.71 6.09
N THR A 142 1.85 -2.38 5.92
CA THR A 142 2.21 -3.12 4.69
C THR A 142 1.41 -4.40 4.47
N GLY A 143 0.77 -4.95 5.51
CA GLY A 143 0.11 -6.26 5.46
C GLY A 143 1.11 -7.43 5.46
N PRO A 144 0.61 -8.69 5.56
CA PRO A 144 1.47 -9.87 5.77
C PRO A 144 1.85 -10.60 4.46
N PHE A 145 1.35 -10.20 3.29
CA PHE A 145 1.43 -11.00 2.06
C PHE A 145 2.41 -10.47 1.02
N GLN A 146 3.42 -9.72 1.44
CA GLN A 146 4.38 -9.05 0.56
C GLN A 146 5.35 -10.03 -0.12
N VAL A 147 5.85 -11.00 0.64
CA VAL A 147 6.85 -11.96 0.18
C VAL A 147 6.25 -13.36 0.21
N PRO A 148 6.14 -14.04 -0.96
CA PRO A 148 5.69 -15.41 -1.02
C PRO A 148 6.62 -16.34 -0.24
N PHE A 149 6.07 -17.15 0.66
CA PHE A 149 6.81 -18.22 1.31
C PHE A 149 6.57 -19.54 0.55
N VAL A 150 7.62 -20.10 -0.04
CA VAL A 150 7.59 -21.40 -0.73
C VAL A 150 8.34 -22.42 0.12
N PRO A 151 7.67 -23.47 0.64
CA PRO A 151 8.33 -24.52 1.41
C PRO A 151 9.43 -25.24 0.60
N SER A 152 10.54 -25.59 1.23
CA SER A 152 11.65 -26.29 0.57
C SER A 152 11.26 -27.66 -0.03
N ALA A 153 10.17 -28.25 0.45
CA ALA A 153 9.61 -29.49 -0.12
C ALA A 153 9.21 -29.33 -1.61
N SER A 154 8.87 -28.11 -2.04
CA SER A 154 8.53 -27.82 -3.44
C SER A 154 9.65 -28.18 -4.43
N GLN A 155 10.92 -28.04 -3.99
CA GLN A 155 12.10 -28.34 -4.80
C GLN A 155 12.30 -29.84 -5.05
N ARG A 156 11.58 -30.71 -4.33
CA ARG A 156 11.65 -32.17 -4.45
C ARG A 156 10.49 -32.74 -5.26
N LEU A 157 9.59 -31.93 -5.73
CA LEU A 157 8.51 -32.38 -6.61
C LEU A 157 9.06 -32.58 -8.02
N ASP A 158 8.49 -33.56 -8.72
CA ASP A 158 8.80 -33.80 -10.11
C ASP A 158 8.44 -32.62 -10.98
N ASP A 159 9.22 -32.36 -12.04
CA ASP A 159 9.02 -31.21 -12.94
C ASP A 159 7.66 -31.24 -13.67
N SER A 160 7.01 -32.44 -13.77
CA SER A 160 5.67 -32.60 -14.32
C SER A 160 4.58 -32.05 -13.39
N VAL A 161 4.88 -31.81 -12.12
CA VAL A 161 3.91 -31.27 -11.15
C VAL A 161 3.85 -29.75 -11.28
N THR A 162 2.70 -29.25 -11.71
CA THR A 162 2.47 -27.80 -11.76
C THR A 162 2.46 -27.21 -10.37
N GLN A 163 3.37 -26.28 -10.11
CA GLN A 163 3.45 -25.55 -8.85
C GLN A 163 3.01 -24.10 -9.05
N LEU A 164 2.11 -23.61 -8.23
CA LEU A 164 1.60 -22.26 -8.31
C LEU A 164 1.43 -21.69 -6.89
N HIS A 165 2.13 -20.61 -6.59
CA HIS A 165 1.91 -19.89 -5.33
C HIS A 165 0.62 -19.06 -5.39
N SER A 166 -0.13 -18.96 -4.29
CA SER A 166 -1.41 -18.21 -4.22
C SER A 166 -1.27 -16.73 -4.65
N ALA A 167 -0.12 -16.12 -4.47
CA ALA A 167 0.14 -14.75 -4.94
C ALA A 167 0.16 -14.63 -6.47
N ALA A 168 0.50 -15.71 -7.19
CA ALA A 168 0.54 -15.75 -8.66
C ALA A 168 -0.76 -16.28 -9.28
N TYR A 169 -1.63 -16.92 -8.49
CA TYR A 169 -2.91 -17.44 -8.96
C TYR A 169 -3.88 -16.32 -9.33
N ARG A 170 -4.55 -16.44 -10.48
CA ARG A 170 -5.58 -15.52 -10.96
C ARG A 170 -6.90 -16.24 -11.21
N ASN A 171 -6.88 -17.35 -11.92
CA ASN A 171 -8.08 -18.10 -12.26
C ASN A 171 -7.75 -19.55 -12.63
N PRO A 172 -8.76 -20.43 -12.75
CA PRO A 172 -8.57 -21.85 -13.06
C PRO A 172 -7.82 -22.13 -14.38
N GLY A 173 -7.88 -21.21 -15.36
CA GLY A 173 -7.18 -21.36 -16.64
C GLY A 173 -5.67 -21.44 -16.56
N GLN A 174 -5.07 -21.10 -15.39
CA GLN A 174 -3.64 -21.25 -15.13
C GLN A 174 -3.27 -22.69 -14.72
N ILE A 175 -4.24 -23.53 -14.42
CA ILE A 175 -4.03 -24.92 -13.98
C ILE A 175 -4.25 -25.81 -15.21
N PRO A 176 -3.27 -26.62 -15.62
CA PRO A 176 -3.44 -27.52 -16.75
C PRO A 176 -4.58 -28.50 -16.51
N ASP A 177 -5.40 -28.74 -17.55
CA ASP A 177 -6.44 -29.77 -17.57
C ASP A 177 -5.77 -31.16 -17.53
N ARG A 178 -5.35 -31.58 -16.34
CA ARG A 178 -4.89 -32.94 -16.10
C ARG A 178 -5.84 -33.59 -15.11
N THR A 179 -6.73 -34.39 -15.65
CA THR A 179 -7.47 -35.38 -14.85
C THR A 179 -6.46 -36.31 -14.21
N CYS A 180 -6.39 -36.34 -12.88
CA CYS A 180 -5.76 -37.43 -12.14
C CYS A 180 -6.62 -38.69 -12.22
#